data_32e73aeb5b4a356bceb411b81e585f1a
#
_entry.id   32e73aeb5b4a356bceb411b81e585f1a
#
_cell.length_a   1.000
_cell.length_b   1.000
_cell.length_c   1.000
_cell.angle_alpha   90.00
_cell.angle_beta   90.00
_cell.angle_gamma   90.00
#
_symmetry.space_group_name_H-M   'P 1'
#
loop_
_entity.id
_entity.type
_entity.pdbx_description
1 polymer ?
#
loop_
_entity_poly.entity_id
_entity_poly.type
_entity_poly.pdbx_seq_one_letter_code
_entity_poly.pdbx_strand_id
1 'polypeptide(L)'
;MRSYQVGFLAPFCRNHKENDGYDQEPWRFGKHYEDIIRKYLKLRYELLPYLYTTLEEAHRTGVPPFRPLLLNYQDDPSTYNLDDQFMVGDDLLVAPILKPDVTRRLVYLPEGPWYDYWTNKKYIGGTAISVEAPLDVVPMFVRGGAIIPSGPALNYIGEKPVDPITFAVYPDNNGFASTSLYEDDGMSPAYKKGVFRRTTISARRGLRGLVVSVAAPQGSYNPGPRMFSFVMKADERRFKEVTIADDGQARDVELREH
;
A
#
# COMPACT_ATOMS: atom_id res chain seq x y z
N MET A 1 -2.94 20.03 8.48
CA MET A 1 -2.92 19.35 7.17
C MET A 1 -1.87 18.23 7.13
N ARG A 2 -0.57 18.53 7.27
CA ARG A 2 0.49 17.50 7.20
C ARG A 2 0.31 16.36 8.21
N SER A 3 -0.27 16.62 9.38
CA SER A 3 -0.61 15.58 10.37
C SER A 3 -1.58 14.54 9.85
N TYR A 4 -2.58 14.94 9.05
CA TYR A 4 -3.48 13.99 8.37
C TYR A 4 -2.74 13.12 7.36
N GLN A 5 -1.74 13.71 6.68
CA GLN A 5 -0.92 13.00 5.69
C GLN A 5 0.05 12.00 6.33
N VAL A 6 0.40 12.16 7.59
CA VAL A 6 1.14 11.13 8.35
C VAL A 6 0.19 10.06 8.87
N GLY A 7 -0.95 10.49 9.41
CA GLY A 7 -1.87 9.62 10.14
C GLY A 7 -2.76 8.73 9.27
N PHE A 8 -2.97 9.04 7.99
CA PHE A 8 -3.98 8.30 7.18
C PHE A 8 -3.66 6.80 7.00
N LEU A 9 -2.39 6.41 7.07
CA LEU A 9 -1.97 5.00 7.02
C LEU A 9 -1.86 4.36 8.41
N ALA A 10 -1.88 5.15 9.49
CA ALA A 10 -1.74 4.63 10.83
C ALA A 10 -2.85 3.61 11.16
N PRO A 11 -2.54 2.51 11.87
CA PRO A 11 -3.54 1.56 12.33
C PRO A 11 -4.66 2.23 13.10
N PHE A 12 -4.30 3.10 14.04
CA PHE A 12 -5.22 3.96 14.77
C PHE A 12 -5.20 5.36 14.18
N CYS A 13 -6.22 5.69 13.39
CA CYS A 13 -6.36 6.97 12.70
C CYS A 13 -7.55 7.74 13.28
N ARG A 14 -7.26 8.79 14.03
CA ARG A 14 -8.30 9.70 14.58
C ARG A 14 -7.80 11.13 14.62
N ASN A 15 -8.73 12.07 14.51
CA ASN A 15 -8.51 13.45 14.86
C ASN A 15 -8.98 13.69 16.30
N HIS A 16 -8.16 14.37 17.11
CA HIS A 16 -8.43 14.56 18.52
C HIS A 16 -7.99 15.95 18.99
N LYS A 17 -8.80 16.57 19.85
CA LYS A 17 -8.49 17.82 20.52
C LYS A 17 -8.93 17.76 21.99
N GLU A 18 -8.43 18.65 22.82
CA GLU A 18 -8.94 18.95 24.14
C GLU A 18 -10.32 19.63 24.04
N ASN A 19 -11.09 19.62 25.15
CA ASN A 19 -12.43 20.20 25.14
C ASN A 19 -12.44 21.69 24.72
N ASP A 20 -11.42 22.46 25.11
CA ASP A 20 -11.29 23.91 24.83
C ASP A 20 -10.38 24.17 23.60
N GLY A 21 -9.94 23.13 22.91
CA GLY A 21 -9.10 23.25 21.71
C GLY A 21 -9.87 23.77 20.49
N TYR A 22 -9.13 24.29 19.50
CA TYR A 22 -9.71 24.71 18.23
C TYR A 22 -10.31 23.52 17.47
N ASP A 23 -11.41 23.77 16.76
CA ASP A 23 -12.03 22.79 15.88
C ASP A 23 -11.04 22.29 14.82
N GLN A 24 -10.96 20.96 14.66
CA GLN A 24 -9.99 20.31 13.78
C GLN A 24 -10.64 19.47 12.68
N GLU A 25 -11.95 19.56 12.52
CA GLU A 25 -12.65 18.87 11.43
C GLU A 25 -12.16 19.37 10.06
N PRO A 26 -12.07 18.50 9.06
CA PRO A 26 -11.49 18.85 7.75
C PRO A 26 -12.06 20.11 7.10
N TRP A 27 -13.38 20.34 7.26
CA TRP A 27 -14.08 21.48 6.67
C TRP A 27 -13.77 22.82 7.36
N ARG A 28 -13.27 22.82 8.60
CA ARG A 28 -12.90 24.05 9.34
C ARG A 28 -11.72 24.80 8.72
N PHE A 29 -10.89 24.11 7.96
CA PHE A 29 -9.70 24.69 7.31
C PHE A 29 -10.00 25.25 5.91
N GLY A 30 -11.25 25.16 5.44
CA GLY A 30 -11.68 25.59 4.11
C GLY A 30 -11.57 24.50 3.05
N LYS A 31 -12.26 24.73 1.93
CA LYS A 31 -12.50 23.74 0.88
C LYS A 31 -11.23 23.10 0.29
N HIS A 32 -10.20 23.90 0.08
CA HIS A 32 -8.92 23.41 -0.46
C HIS A 32 -8.30 22.33 0.45
N TYR A 33 -8.26 22.57 1.75
CA TYR A 33 -7.69 21.61 2.72
C TYR A 33 -8.61 20.42 2.93
N GLU A 34 -9.92 20.63 2.93
CA GLU A 34 -10.90 19.56 2.98
C GLU A 34 -10.71 18.56 1.81
N ASP A 35 -10.52 19.06 0.59
CA ASP A 35 -10.33 18.23 -0.59
C ASP A 35 -9.05 17.39 -0.50
N ILE A 36 -7.95 17.97 0.00
CA ILE A 36 -6.72 17.23 0.23
C ILE A 36 -6.91 16.15 1.31
N ILE A 37 -7.54 16.47 2.43
CA ILE A 37 -7.82 15.48 3.49
C ILE A 37 -8.71 14.36 2.95
N ARG A 38 -9.75 14.69 2.20
CA ARG A 38 -10.66 13.73 1.55
C ARG A 38 -9.90 12.78 0.61
N LYS A 39 -8.94 13.29 -0.17
CA LYS A 39 -8.06 12.47 -1.02
C LYS A 39 -7.35 11.39 -0.19
N TYR A 40 -6.76 11.76 0.95
CA TYR A 40 -6.01 10.83 1.79
C TYR A 40 -6.92 9.86 2.56
N LEU A 41 -8.10 10.29 3.00
CA LEU A 41 -9.07 9.40 3.61
C LEU A 41 -9.60 8.36 2.61
N LYS A 42 -9.87 8.75 1.36
CA LYS A 42 -10.23 7.81 0.30
C LYS A 42 -9.09 6.83 0.02
N LEU A 43 -7.86 7.32 -0.11
CA LEU A 43 -6.69 6.46 -0.30
C LEU A 43 -6.50 5.46 0.86
N ARG A 44 -6.77 5.87 2.11
CA ARG A 44 -6.79 4.93 3.24
C ARG A 44 -7.76 3.78 3.00
N TYR A 45 -9.00 4.09 2.59
CA TYR A 45 -10.01 3.06 2.33
C TYR A 45 -9.63 2.16 1.15
N GLU A 46 -9.04 2.73 0.11
CA GLU A 46 -8.50 1.95 -1.01
C GLU A 46 -7.39 1.00 -0.57
N LEU A 47 -6.51 1.42 0.34
CA LEU A 47 -5.39 0.62 0.85
C LEU A 47 -5.77 -0.30 2.03
N LEU A 48 -7.03 -0.37 2.46
CA LEU A 48 -7.44 -1.26 3.56
C LEU A 48 -7.03 -2.73 3.34
N PRO A 49 -7.12 -3.34 2.15
CA PRO A 49 -6.66 -4.71 1.94
C PRO A 49 -5.17 -4.88 2.25
N TYR A 50 -4.33 -3.91 1.86
CA TYR A 50 -2.91 -3.88 2.19
C TYR A 50 -2.67 -3.68 3.70
N LEU A 51 -3.30 -2.67 4.29
CA LEU A 51 -3.15 -2.34 5.72
C LEU A 51 -3.63 -3.49 6.62
N TYR A 52 -4.74 -4.14 6.28
CA TYR A 52 -5.25 -5.27 7.06
C TYR A 52 -4.33 -6.48 6.99
N THR A 53 -3.75 -6.74 5.83
CA THR A 53 -2.73 -7.78 5.64
C THR A 53 -1.49 -7.50 6.49
N THR A 54 -1.00 -6.24 6.54
CA THR A 54 0.16 -5.88 7.38
C THR A 54 -0.15 -5.95 8.88
N LEU A 55 -1.41 -5.69 9.27
CA LEU A 55 -1.86 -5.85 10.67
C LEU A 55 -1.94 -7.32 11.07
N GLU A 56 -2.39 -8.20 10.18
CA GLU A 56 -2.35 -9.65 10.44
C GLU A 56 -0.92 -10.15 10.55
N GLU A 57 -0.03 -9.69 9.68
CA GLU A 57 1.40 -10.00 9.80
C GLU A 57 1.94 -9.58 11.16
N ALA A 58 1.62 -8.37 11.61
CA ALA A 58 2.04 -7.88 12.93
C ALA A 58 1.48 -8.76 14.07
N HIS A 59 0.20 -9.17 13.96
CA HIS A 59 -0.41 -10.08 14.93
C HIS A 59 0.32 -11.43 14.99
N ARG A 60 0.72 -11.98 13.86
CA ARG A 60 1.34 -13.30 13.75
C ARG A 60 2.83 -13.30 14.10
N THR A 61 3.56 -12.23 13.77
CA THR A 61 5.03 -12.18 13.86
C THR A 61 5.54 -11.28 14.98
N GLY A 62 4.73 -10.33 15.45
CA GLY A 62 5.16 -9.25 16.34
C GLY A 62 5.86 -8.08 15.63
N VAL A 63 6.08 -8.16 14.31
CA VAL A 63 6.71 -7.08 13.53
C VAL A 63 5.69 -5.96 13.32
N PRO A 64 5.95 -4.70 13.74
CA PRO A 64 4.97 -3.64 13.65
C PRO A 64 4.62 -3.29 12.19
N PRO A 65 3.38 -2.83 11.90
CA PRO A 65 3.00 -2.41 10.55
C PRO A 65 3.70 -1.12 10.13
N PHE A 66 3.97 -0.20 11.07
CA PHE A 66 4.83 0.98 10.86
C PHE A 66 6.23 0.67 11.36
N ARG A 67 7.20 0.80 10.48
CA ARG A 67 8.57 0.32 10.73
C ARG A 67 9.59 1.43 10.46
N PRO A 68 10.54 1.73 11.36
CA PRO A 68 11.73 2.46 10.94
C PRO A 68 12.45 1.65 9.86
N LEU A 69 13.10 2.33 8.92
CA LEU A 69 13.78 1.66 7.81
C LEU A 69 14.78 0.62 8.27
N LEU A 70 15.47 0.89 9.39
CA LEU A 70 16.40 -0.03 10.04
C LEU A 70 15.80 -1.44 10.24
N LEU A 71 14.51 -1.57 10.51
CA LEU A 71 13.89 -2.87 10.77
C LEU A 71 13.88 -3.76 9.52
N ASN A 72 13.71 -3.16 8.34
CA ASN A 72 13.70 -3.87 7.06
C ASN A 72 15.10 -3.94 6.40
N TYR A 73 16.03 -3.02 6.77
CA TYR A 73 17.32 -2.83 6.12
C TYR A 73 18.45 -2.73 7.16
N GLN A 74 18.60 -3.80 7.98
CA GLN A 74 19.54 -3.82 9.12
C GLN A 74 21.01 -3.73 8.71
N ASP A 75 21.35 -4.16 7.50
CA ASP A 75 22.71 -4.14 6.96
C ASP A 75 23.06 -2.81 6.24
N ASP A 76 22.11 -1.87 6.19
CA ASP A 76 22.32 -0.55 5.58
C ASP A 76 22.52 0.54 6.65
N PRO A 77 23.77 0.98 6.92
CA PRO A 77 24.04 1.98 7.94
C PRO A 77 23.34 3.33 7.71
N SER A 78 22.95 3.65 6.47
CA SER A 78 22.23 4.88 6.14
C SER A 78 20.82 4.91 6.74
N THR A 79 20.29 3.76 7.17
CA THR A 79 18.96 3.66 7.76
C THR A 79 18.95 3.84 9.28
N TYR A 80 20.09 3.76 9.97
CA TYR A 80 20.18 3.67 11.42
C TYR A 80 19.63 4.89 12.17
N ASN A 81 19.82 6.08 11.61
CA ASN A 81 19.41 7.34 12.22
C ASN A 81 18.35 8.09 11.39
N LEU A 82 17.64 7.38 10.48
CA LEU A 82 16.55 7.98 9.73
C LEU A 82 15.26 7.99 10.57
N ASP A 83 14.83 9.17 10.99
CA ASP A 83 13.67 9.39 11.84
C ASP A 83 12.52 10.16 11.14
N ASP A 84 12.71 10.54 9.88
CA ASP A 84 11.79 11.39 9.12
C ASP A 84 11.10 10.67 7.95
N GLN A 85 11.29 9.35 7.84
CA GLN A 85 10.63 8.46 6.89
C GLN A 85 10.48 7.05 7.49
N PHE A 86 9.49 6.28 7.02
CA PHE A 86 9.17 4.97 7.56
C PHE A 86 8.60 4.04 6.49
N MET A 87 8.61 2.74 6.79
CA MET A 87 7.92 1.72 6.00
C MET A 87 6.53 1.44 6.58
N VAL A 88 5.58 1.16 5.71
CA VAL A 88 4.31 0.51 6.04
C VAL A 88 4.36 -0.89 5.46
N GLY A 89 4.43 -1.91 6.32
CA GLY A 89 4.78 -3.25 5.90
C GLY A 89 6.20 -3.32 5.31
N ASP A 90 6.39 -4.24 4.37
CA ASP A 90 7.68 -4.43 3.68
C ASP A 90 7.81 -3.59 2.41
N ASP A 91 6.71 -3.05 1.90
CA ASP A 91 6.63 -2.65 0.50
C ASP A 91 6.42 -1.15 0.27
N LEU A 92 5.86 -0.43 1.25
CA LEU A 92 5.50 0.98 1.06
C LEU A 92 6.35 1.89 1.96
N LEU A 93 7.26 2.67 1.36
CA LEU A 93 8.02 3.72 2.02
C LEU A 93 7.23 5.03 1.98
N VAL A 94 7.14 5.69 3.12
CA VAL A 94 6.43 6.97 3.30
C VAL A 94 7.39 8.00 3.88
N ALA A 95 7.51 9.14 3.22
CA ALA A 95 8.42 10.22 3.58
C ALA A 95 7.65 11.54 3.76
N PRO A 96 6.96 11.75 4.90
CA PRO A 96 6.11 12.90 5.12
C PRO A 96 6.90 14.20 5.23
N ILE A 97 6.25 15.33 4.97
CA ILE A 97 6.80 16.64 5.27
C ILE A 97 6.47 17.00 6.72
N LEU A 98 7.48 17.20 7.54
CA LEU A 98 7.36 17.46 8.98
C LEU A 98 7.53 18.95 9.34
N LYS A 99 7.91 19.80 8.38
CA LYS A 99 8.11 21.23 8.58
C LYS A 99 7.11 22.04 7.77
N PRO A 100 6.62 23.20 8.28
CA PRO A 100 5.76 24.08 7.50
C PRO A 100 6.51 24.65 6.27
N ASP A 101 5.76 25.02 5.25
CA ASP A 101 6.22 25.71 4.04
C ASP A 101 7.32 25.00 3.23
N VAL A 102 7.55 23.72 3.52
CA VAL A 102 8.48 22.86 2.76
C VAL A 102 7.68 22.14 1.66
N THR A 103 8.15 22.31 0.40
CA THR A 103 7.55 21.71 -0.79
C THR A 103 8.48 20.75 -1.50
N ARG A 104 9.65 20.47 -0.92
CA ARG A 104 10.66 19.53 -1.44
C ARG A 104 11.43 18.92 -0.27
N ARG A 105 11.80 17.64 -0.39
CA ARG A 105 12.67 17.01 0.61
C ARG A 105 13.61 16.00 -0.02
N LEU A 106 14.65 15.63 0.71
CA LEU A 106 15.45 14.44 0.44
C LEU A 106 14.73 13.22 1.00
N VAL A 107 14.74 12.13 0.23
CA VAL A 107 14.24 10.80 0.63
C VAL A 107 15.34 9.80 0.35
N TYR A 108 15.76 9.07 1.37
CA TYR A 108 16.68 7.96 1.20
C TYR A 108 15.89 6.72 0.74
N LEU A 109 16.30 6.15 -0.37
CA LEU A 109 15.78 4.88 -0.87
C LEU A 109 16.86 3.81 -0.65
N PRO A 110 16.63 2.77 0.18
CA PRO A 110 17.54 1.65 0.32
C PRO A 110 17.84 0.94 -1.01
N GLU A 111 18.87 0.11 -1.06
CA GLU A 111 19.28 -0.59 -2.29
C GLU A 111 18.13 -1.35 -2.95
N GLY A 112 18.09 -1.33 -4.28
CA GLY A 112 17.07 -1.97 -5.11
C GLY A 112 16.25 -0.99 -5.93
N PRO A 113 15.30 -1.47 -6.74
CA PRO A 113 14.40 -0.63 -7.50
C PRO A 113 13.24 -0.13 -6.61
N TRP A 114 12.86 1.13 -6.80
CA TRP A 114 11.74 1.79 -6.15
C TRP A 114 10.86 2.47 -7.18
N TYR A 115 9.56 2.52 -6.93
CA TYR A 115 8.59 3.17 -7.80
C TYR A 115 7.87 4.28 -7.02
N ASP A 116 7.89 5.50 -7.55
CA ASP A 116 7.06 6.58 -7.02
C ASP A 116 5.59 6.17 -7.10
N TYR A 117 4.89 6.20 -5.97
CA TYR A 117 3.51 5.74 -5.86
C TYR A 117 2.54 6.54 -6.76
N TRP A 118 2.82 7.84 -6.95
CA TRP A 118 1.93 8.75 -7.67
C TRP A 118 2.15 8.75 -9.18
N THR A 119 3.40 8.65 -9.59
CA THR A 119 3.81 8.80 -11.00
C THR A 119 4.22 7.49 -11.67
N ASN A 120 4.44 6.43 -10.89
CA ASN A 120 5.05 5.15 -11.29
C ASN A 120 6.48 5.27 -11.81
N LYS A 121 7.12 6.44 -11.67
CA LYS A 121 8.52 6.64 -12.08
C LYS A 121 9.41 5.70 -11.26
N LYS A 122 10.29 4.98 -11.96
CA LYS A 122 11.26 4.08 -11.36
C LYS A 122 12.51 4.83 -10.91
N TYR A 123 13.00 4.50 -9.73
CA TYR A 123 14.26 4.96 -9.16
C TYR A 123 15.14 3.76 -8.80
N ILE A 124 16.45 3.98 -8.80
CA ILE A 124 17.44 3.04 -8.27
C ILE A 124 17.80 3.53 -6.88
N GLY A 125 17.65 2.67 -5.88
CA GLY A 125 17.98 2.95 -4.49
C GLY A 125 19.50 2.88 -4.19
N GLY A 126 19.84 2.84 -2.89
CA GLY A 126 21.19 2.99 -2.38
C GLY A 126 21.61 4.47 -2.26
N THR A 127 20.66 5.41 -2.37
CA THR A 127 20.97 6.84 -2.38
C THR A 127 19.78 7.69 -1.91
N ALA A 128 20.06 8.94 -1.56
CA ALA A 128 19.03 9.95 -1.30
C ALA A 128 18.67 10.69 -2.58
N ILE A 129 17.39 10.85 -2.83
CA ILE A 129 16.85 11.60 -3.97
C ILE A 129 16.08 12.83 -3.50
N SER A 130 16.13 13.92 -4.28
CA SER A 130 15.31 15.11 -4.02
C SER A 130 13.96 14.97 -4.73
N VAL A 131 12.88 15.08 -3.97
CA VAL A 131 11.51 14.92 -4.48
C VAL A 131 10.65 16.14 -4.18
N GLU A 132 9.78 16.46 -5.12
CA GLU A 132 8.74 17.47 -4.91
C GLU A 132 7.67 16.93 -3.95
N ALA A 133 7.21 17.78 -3.07
CA ALA A 133 6.18 17.48 -2.09
C ALA A 133 5.24 18.68 -1.89
N PRO A 134 4.49 19.09 -2.93
CA PRO A 134 3.47 20.11 -2.78
C PRO A 134 2.48 19.71 -1.68
N LEU A 135 1.64 20.62 -1.24
CA LEU A 135 0.81 20.41 -0.04
C LEU A 135 -0.12 19.19 -0.16
N ASP A 136 -0.55 18.86 -1.36
CA ASP A 136 -1.44 17.73 -1.65
C ASP A 136 -0.70 16.41 -1.92
N VAL A 137 0.64 16.37 -1.82
CA VAL A 137 1.46 15.17 -2.06
C VAL A 137 2.31 14.84 -0.83
N VAL A 138 2.17 13.61 -0.37
CA VAL A 138 3.14 12.93 0.51
C VAL A 138 4.02 12.07 -0.38
N PRO A 139 5.35 12.25 -0.40
CA PRO A 139 6.23 11.33 -1.08
C PRO A 139 6.06 9.91 -0.56
N MET A 140 5.71 9.00 -1.44
CA MET A 140 5.52 7.58 -1.17
C MET A 140 6.19 6.78 -2.29
N PHE A 141 6.84 5.68 -1.91
CA PHE A 141 7.53 4.81 -2.85
C PHE A 141 7.19 3.35 -2.59
N VAL A 142 6.98 2.60 -3.64
CA VAL A 142 6.76 1.16 -3.55
C VAL A 142 8.06 0.44 -3.92
N ARG A 143 8.46 -0.52 -3.09
CA ARG A 143 9.63 -1.36 -3.33
C ARG A 143 9.41 -2.23 -4.57
N GLY A 144 10.43 -2.35 -5.41
CA GLY A 144 10.40 -3.34 -6.48
C GLY A 144 10.39 -4.76 -5.92
N GLY A 145 9.55 -5.60 -6.51
CA GLY A 145 9.23 -6.92 -6.01
C GLY A 145 7.91 -6.98 -5.23
N ALA A 146 7.22 -5.86 -5.08
CA ALA A 146 5.95 -5.75 -4.37
C ALA A 146 4.73 -5.91 -5.28
N ILE A 147 3.64 -6.38 -4.70
CA ILE A 147 2.29 -6.28 -5.26
C ILE A 147 1.40 -5.64 -4.18
N ILE A 148 0.83 -4.49 -4.46
CA ILE A 148 -0.02 -3.75 -3.51
C ILE A 148 -1.49 -4.02 -3.81
N PRO A 149 -2.21 -4.73 -2.93
CA PRO A 149 -3.66 -4.90 -3.06
C PRO A 149 -4.39 -3.62 -2.64
N SER A 150 -5.40 -3.24 -3.39
CA SER A 150 -6.29 -2.13 -3.08
C SER A 150 -7.73 -2.47 -3.43
N GLY A 151 -8.67 -1.82 -2.77
CA GLY A 151 -10.10 -1.93 -3.05
C GLY A 151 -10.69 -0.61 -3.56
N PRO A 152 -12.00 -0.56 -3.79
CA PRO A 152 -12.68 0.69 -4.09
C PRO A 152 -12.68 1.62 -2.87
N ALA A 153 -12.67 2.95 -3.11
CA ALA A 153 -12.92 3.90 -2.04
C ALA A 153 -14.33 3.74 -1.47
N LEU A 154 -14.42 3.58 -0.16
CA LEU A 154 -15.67 3.44 0.59
C LEU A 154 -15.85 4.63 1.51
N ASN A 155 -17.09 4.92 1.92
CA ASN A 155 -17.36 5.95 2.94
C ASN A 155 -17.24 5.37 4.36
N TYR A 156 -17.49 4.07 4.52
CA TYR A 156 -17.30 3.31 5.77
C TYR A 156 -17.11 1.83 5.46
N ILE A 157 -16.52 1.10 6.40
CA ILE A 157 -16.29 -0.36 6.27
C ILE A 157 -17.66 -1.07 6.24
N GLY A 158 -17.86 -1.94 5.24
CA GLY A 158 -19.10 -2.68 5.06
C GLY A 158 -20.18 -1.94 4.25
N GLU A 159 -19.88 -0.76 3.67
CA GLU A 159 -20.80 -0.05 2.75
C GLU A 159 -21.20 -0.94 1.56
N LYS A 160 -20.25 -1.64 1.02
CA LYS A 160 -20.41 -2.62 -0.07
C LYS A 160 -19.24 -3.62 -0.04
N PRO A 161 -19.37 -4.75 -0.73
CA PRO A 161 -18.24 -5.68 -0.92
C PRO A 161 -17.02 -4.97 -1.50
N VAL A 162 -15.83 -5.42 -1.09
CA VAL A 162 -14.56 -4.97 -1.69
C VAL A 162 -14.37 -5.67 -3.02
N ASP A 163 -14.92 -5.08 -4.08
CA ASP A 163 -14.96 -5.62 -5.42
C ASP A 163 -14.83 -4.48 -6.46
N PRO A 164 -13.88 -4.55 -7.41
CA PRO A 164 -12.80 -5.53 -7.46
C PRO A 164 -11.71 -5.29 -6.40
N ILE A 165 -10.89 -6.29 -6.11
CA ILE A 165 -9.57 -6.08 -5.51
C ILE A 165 -8.58 -5.88 -6.66
N THR A 166 -7.92 -4.74 -6.68
CA THR A 166 -6.89 -4.40 -7.66
C THR A 166 -5.51 -4.66 -7.10
N PHE A 167 -4.70 -5.42 -7.81
CA PHE A 167 -3.32 -5.73 -7.48
C PHE A 167 -2.38 -4.91 -8.38
N ALA A 168 -1.76 -3.89 -7.80
CA ALA A 168 -0.75 -3.08 -8.47
C ALA A 168 0.60 -3.80 -8.38
N VAL A 169 1.14 -4.26 -9.52
CA VAL A 169 2.37 -5.07 -9.62
C VAL A 169 3.56 -4.17 -9.90
N TYR A 170 4.58 -4.20 -9.03
CA TYR A 170 5.83 -3.44 -9.12
C TYR A 170 7.02 -4.40 -9.20
N PRO A 171 7.43 -4.85 -10.38
CA PRO A 171 8.46 -5.87 -10.51
C PRO A 171 9.83 -5.39 -10.02
N ASP A 172 10.62 -6.31 -9.47
CA ASP A 172 12.05 -6.10 -9.23
C ASP A 172 12.86 -6.08 -10.54
N ASN A 173 14.19 -6.04 -10.43
CA ASN A 173 15.08 -6.04 -11.59
C ASN A 173 15.06 -7.37 -12.38
N ASN A 174 14.61 -8.47 -11.75
CA ASN A 174 14.45 -9.78 -12.37
C ASN A 174 13.05 -9.97 -12.97
N GLY A 175 12.15 -9.00 -12.80
CA GLY A 175 10.77 -9.10 -13.23
C GLY A 175 9.91 -9.93 -12.28
N PHE A 176 10.31 -10.07 -11.01
CA PHE A 176 9.55 -10.78 -9.99
C PHE A 176 8.84 -9.79 -9.06
N ALA A 177 7.64 -10.16 -8.60
CA ALA A 177 6.92 -9.50 -7.52
C ALA A 177 6.02 -10.51 -6.80
N SER A 178 5.72 -10.28 -5.52
CA SER A 178 4.82 -11.14 -4.75
C SER A 178 4.12 -10.40 -3.63
N THR A 179 2.96 -10.96 -3.20
CA THR A 179 2.21 -10.53 -2.02
C THR A 179 1.42 -11.69 -1.45
N SER A 180 0.94 -11.53 -0.24
CA SER A 180 0.00 -12.43 0.40
C SER A 180 -1.17 -11.60 0.93
N LEU A 181 -2.33 -11.70 0.28
CA LEU A 181 -3.55 -11.03 0.73
C LEU A 181 -4.19 -11.85 1.85
N TYR A 182 -4.40 -11.21 3.02
CA TYR A 182 -5.13 -11.80 4.15
C TYR A 182 -6.53 -11.18 4.30
N GLU A 183 -7.51 -12.02 4.63
CA GLU A 183 -8.90 -11.64 4.81
C GLU A 183 -9.58 -12.54 5.84
N ASP A 184 -10.49 -11.98 6.60
CA ASP A 184 -11.43 -12.65 7.49
C ASP A 184 -12.72 -11.81 7.60
N ASP A 185 -13.59 -12.08 8.56
CA ASP A 185 -14.84 -11.33 8.73
C ASP A 185 -14.63 -9.94 9.37
N GLY A 186 -13.41 -9.61 9.81
CA GLY A 186 -13.06 -8.34 10.43
C GLY A 186 -13.73 -8.05 11.78
N MET A 187 -14.46 -8.99 12.35
CA MET A 187 -15.30 -8.77 13.54
C MET A 187 -15.14 -9.83 14.63
N SER A 188 -15.04 -11.10 14.25
CA SER A 188 -15.03 -12.21 15.20
C SER A 188 -13.65 -12.85 15.35
N PRO A 189 -13.38 -13.60 16.44
CA PRO A 189 -12.15 -14.39 16.59
C PRO A 189 -12.16 -15.69 15.79
N ALA A 190 -13.03 -15.86 14.80
CA ALA A 190 -13.18 -17.09 14.02
C ALA A 190 -11.90 -17.44 13.24
N TYR A 191 -11.07 -16.44 12.90
CA TYR A 191 -9.77 -16.64 12.28
C TYR A 191 -8.85 -17.57 13.10
N LYS A 192 -8.96 -17.59 14.45
CA LYS A 192 -8.23 -18.51 15.33
C LYS A 192 -8.60 -19.97 15.13
N LYS A 193 -9.74 -20.23 14.47
CA LYS A 193 -10.25 -21.57 14.14
C LYS A 193 -10.10 -21.89 12.65
N GLY A 194 -9.28 -21.12 11.92
CA GLY A 194 -9.05 -21.34 10.49
C GLY A 194 -10.06 -20.65 9.56
N VAL A 195 -11.00 -19.85 10.10
CA VAL A 195 -11.95 -19.06 9.29
C VAL A 195 -11.27 -17.74 8.89
N PHE A 196 -10.28 -17.86 8.05
CA PHE A 196 -9.58 -16.77 7.34
C PHE A 196 -9.34 -17.18 5.89
N ARG A 197 -8.92 -16.25 5.06
CA ARG A 197 -8.46 -16.50 3.69
C ARG A 197 -7.10 -15.85 3.50
N ARG A 198 -6.13 -16.61 3.03
CA ARG A 198 -4.83 -16.09 2.61
C ARG A 198 -4.54 -16.52 1.19
N THR A 199 -4.49 -15.55 0.28
CA THR A 199 -4.23 -15.79 -1.14
C THR A 199 -2.84 -15.26 -1.49
N THR A 200 -1.95 -16.16 -1.91
CA THR A 200 -0.63 -15.79 -2.41
C THR A 200 -0.72 -15.44 -3.89
N ILE A 201 -0.18 -14.29 -4.24
CA ILE A 201 -0.11 -13.78 -5.61
C ILE A 201 1.35 -13.48 -5.91
N SER A 202 1.84 -13.97 -7.04
CA SER A 202 3.19 -13.69 -7.52
C SER A 202 3.16 -13.32 -9.00
N ALA A 203 4.12 -12.53 -9.42
CA ALA A 203 4.33 -12.16 -10.81
C ALA A 203 5.77 -12.48 -11.22
N ARG A 204 5.96 -12.92 -12.45
CA ARG A 204 7.29 -13.21 -13.02
C ARG A 204 7.33 -12.81 -14.49
N ARG A 205 8.53 -12.51 -14.97
CA ARG A 205 8.74 -12.21 -16.38
C ARG A 205 8.33 -13.38 -17.25
N GLY A 206 7.47 -13.13 -18.23
CA GLY A 206 7.06 -14.06 -19.28
C GLY A 206 7.62 -13.63 -20.64
N LEU A 207 7.27 -14.37 -21.69
CA LEU A 207 7.72 -14.10 -23.06
C LEU A 207 7.16 -12.79 -23.64
N ARG A 208 5.96 -12.38 -23.24
CA ARG A 208 5.22 -11.23 -23.80
C ARG A 208 4.79 -10.21 -22.76
N GLY A 209 5.39 -10.23 -21.57
CA GLY A 209 5.01 -9.37 -20.46
C GLY A 209 5.28 -10.02 -19.11
N LEU A 210 4.32 -9.98 -18.21
CA LEU A 210 4.37 -10.68 -16.92
C LEU A 210 3.31 -11.76 -16.86
N VAL A 211 3.66 -12.89 -16.25
CA VAL A 211 2.71 -13.91 -15.83
C VAL A 211 2.44 -13.70 -14.34
N VAL A 212 1.19 -13.44 -14.00
CA VAL A 212 0.72 -13.35 -12.62
C VAL A 212 0.08 -14.69 -12.25
N SER A 213 0.59 -15.31 -11.19
CA SER A 213 0.08 -16.56 -10.65
C SER A 213 -0.70 -16.28 -9.37
N VAL A 214 -1.96 -16.66 -9.33
CA VAL A 214 -2.83 -16.64 -8.16
C VAL A 214 -2.89 -18.06 -7.61
N ALA A 215 -2.42 -18.26 -6.38
CA ALA A 215 -2.48 -19.58 -5.74
C ALA A 215 -3.88 -19.84 -5.17
N ALA A 216 -4.23 -21.13 -5.01
CA ALA A 216 -5.41 -21.50 -4.24
C ALA A 216 -5.29 -20.95 -2.81
N PRO A 217 -6.35 -20.35 -2.25
CA PRO A 217 -6.28 -19.73 -0.94
C PRO A 217 -6.17 -20.76 0.18
N GLN A 218 -5.51 -20.38 1.26
CA GLN A 218 -5.50 -21.09 2.53
C GLN A 218 -6.64 -20.59 3.42
N GLY A 219 -7.16 -21.47 4.29
CA GLY A 219 -8.25 -21.16 5.22
C GLY A 219 -9.64 -21.36 4.60
N SER A 220 -10.68 -21.11 5.39
CA SER A 220 -12.07 -21.43 5.03
C SER A 220 -13.00 -20.22 4.89
N TYR A 221 -12.48 -19.00 5.06
CA TYR A 221 -13.28 -17.79 4.88
C TYR A 221 -13.63 -17.59 3.41
N ASN A 222 -14.91 -17.36 3.13
CA ASN A 222 -15.42 -17.06 1.80
C ASN A 222 -15.96 -15.63 1.74
N PRO A 223 -15.28 -14.71 1.03
CA PRO A 223 -15.73 -13.32 0.89
C PRO A 223 -16.92 -13.14 -0.07
N GLY A 224 -17.38 -14.21 -0.71
CA GLY A 224 -18.37 -14.17 -1.77
C GLY A 224 -17.77 -13.93 -3.17
N PRO A 225 -18.62 -13.94 -4.21
CA PRO A 225 -18.20 -13.71 -5.59
C PRO A 225 -17.62 -12.29 -5.77
N ARG A 226 -16.47 -12.18 -6.41
CA ARG A 226 -15.81 -10.90 -6.72
C ARG A 226 -14.78 -11.07 -7.83
N MET A 227 -14.18 -9.94 -8.24
CA MET A 227 -13.17 -9.89 -9.28
C MET A 227 -11.80 -9.51 -8.70
N PHE A 228 -10.75 -10.08 -9.26
CA PHE A 228 -9.37 -9.63 -9.11
C PHE A 228 -8.95 -8.90 -10.38
N SER A 229 -8.40 -7.71 -10.23
CA SER A 229 -7.85 -6.92 -11.31
C SER A 229 -6.34 -6.76 -11.13
N PHE A 230 -5.56 -6.93 -12.19
CA PHE A 230 -4.10 -6.82 -12.16
C PHE A 230 -3.65 -5.68 -13.06
N VAL A 231 -2.88 -4.75 -12.46
CA VAL A 231 -2.34 -3.58 -13.15
C VAL A 231 -0.83 -3.55 -12.93
N MET A 232 -0.06 -3.60 -14.01
CA MET A 232 1.38 -3.43 -13.90
C MET A 232 1.73 -1.95 -13.75
N LYS A 233 2.54 -1.63 -12.76
CA LYS A 233 3.11 -0.31 -12.49
C LYS A 233 4.59 -0.37 -12.87
N ALA A 234 4.86 -0.18 -14.15
CA ALA A 234 6.22 -0.09 -14.66
C ALA A 234 6.37 1.26 -15.30
N ASP A 235 7.55 1.83 -15.15
CA ASP A 235 8.02 3.06 -15.78
C ASP A 235 7.27 3.28 -17.12
N GLU A 236 7.37 4.09 -17.93
CA GLU A 236 6.64 4.48 -19.16
C GLU A 236 5.93 3.37 -19.99
N ARG A 237 6.07 2.10 -19.59
CA ARG A 237 5.44 0.96 -20.27
C ARG A 237 3.95 0.87 -19.91
N ARG A 238 3.12 0.70 -20.91
CA ARG A 238 1.69 0.48 -20.73
C ARG A 238 1.36 -1.00 -20.86
N PHE A 239 0.79 -1.55 -19.81
CA PHE A 239 0.26 -2.92 -19.80
C PHE A 239 -1.26 -2.86 -19.75
N LYS A 240 -1.88 -3.81 -20.44
CA LYS A 240 -3.32 -3.95 -20.37
C LYS A 240 -3.71 -4.49 -19.00
N GLU A 241 -4.65 -3.83 -18.34
CA GLU A 241 -5.29 -4.36 -17.16
C GLU A 241 -6.03 -5.67 -17.48
N VAL A 242 -5.89 -6.67 -16.61
CA VAL A 242 -6.57 -7.95 -16.75
C VAL A 242 -7.39 -8.22 -15.50
N THR A 243 -8.66 -8.52 -15.70
CA THR A 243 -9.60 -8.83 -14.62
C THR A 243 -10.10 -10.28 -14.75
N ILE A 244 -10.12 -10.99 -13.63
CA ILE A 244 -10.58 -12.38 -13.52
C ILE A 244 -11.54 -12.55 -12.35
N ALA A 245 -12.40 -13.57 -12.40
CA ALA A 245 -13.20 -13.95 -11.25
C ALA A 245 -12.31 -14.55 -10.15
N ASP A 246 -12.56 -14.16 -8.88
CA ASP A 246 -12.01 -14.82 -7.69
C ASP A 246 -12.94 -15.98 -7.30
N ASP A 247 -12.70 -17.14 -7.87
CA ASP A 247 -13.45 -18.38 -7.63
C ASP A 247 -12.71 -19.36 -6.69
N GLY A 248 -11.60 -18.92 -6.11
CA GLY A 248 -10.78 -19.73 -5.22
C GLY A 248 -9.91 -20.77 -5.93
N GLN A 249 -9.84 -20.77 -7.25
CA GLN A 249 -8.99 -21.68 -8.00
C GLN A 249 -7.63 -21.06 -8.30
N ALA A 250 -6.59 -21.90 -8.27
CA ALA A 250 -5.27 -21.47 -8.73
C ALA A 250 -5.28 -21.23 -10.24
N ARG A 251 -4.67 -20.13 -10.68
CA ARG A 251 -4.56 -19.79 -12.10
C ARG A 251 -3.42 -18.84 -12.41
N ASP A 252 -2.99 -18.88 -13.67
CA ASP A 252 -2.05 -17.93 -14.24
C ASP A 252 -2.78 -16.93 -15.16
N VAL A 253 -2.34 -15.68 -15.13
CA VAL A 253 -2.87 -14.57 -15.93
C VAL A 253 -1.71 -13.85 -16.60
N GLU A 254 -1.80 -13.60 -17.91
CA GLU A 254 -0.76 -12.90 -18.65
C GLU A 254 -1.08 -11.40 -18.77
N LEU A 255 -0.21 -10.55 -18.22
CA LEU A 255 -0.23 -9.11 -18.44
C LEU A 255 0.65 -8.78 -19.63
N ARG A 256 0.05 -8.41 -20.74
CA ARG A 256 0.75 -8.10 -22.00
C ARG A 256 1.07 -6.61 -22.10
N GLU A 257 2.27 -6.33 -22.60
CA GLU A 257 2.68 -5.00 -23.00
C GLU A 257 1.93 -4.60 -24.30
N HIS A 258 1.56 -3.32 -24.39
CA HIS A 258 0.92 -2.73 -25.57
C HIS A 258 1.93 -2.33 -26.63
#